data_bf189b0401f47cfab7907c30ebf717d5
#
_entry.id   bf189b0401f47cfab7907c30ebf717d5
#
_cell.length_a   1.000
_cell.length_b   1.000
_cell.length_c   1.000
_cell.angle_alpha   90.00
_cell.angle_beta   90.00
_cell.angle_gamma   90.00
#
_symmetry.space_group_name_H-M   'P 1'
#
loop_
_entity.id
_entity.type
_entity.pdbx_description
1 polymer ?
#
loop_
_entity_poly.entity_id
_entity_poly.type
_entity_poly.pdbx_seq_one_letter_code
_entity_poly.pdbx_strand_id
1 'polypeptide(L)'
;RAAMKQRAAELRATKGVKGAAKKEKEAEACLAAIEALTGLDRQIAERFHVVVTEEAPDLDHKTWYGFPSYARDGKVITFVQPASKFDTRYTSIGFNEDANLDDGALWATSFAIVEWTPEAEKKLRALVRKAAAVRTEG
;
A
#
# COMPACT_ATOMS: atom_id res chain seq x y z
N ARG A 1 -1.45 -6.18 -17.85
CA ARG A 1 -0.76 -7.42 -18.23
C ARG A 1 0.43 -7.72 -17.37
N ALA A 2 1.41 -6.81 -17.33
CA ALA A 2 2.56 -7.01 -16.46
C ALA A 2 2.12 -7.13 -15.00
N ALA A 3 1.13 -6.34 -14.59
CA ALA A 3 0.61 -6.41 -13.24
C ALA A 3 -0.05 -7.77 -12.95
N MET A 4 -0.75 -8.33 -13.91
CA MET A 4 -1.37 -9.65 -13.73
C MET A 4 -0.33 -10.76 -13.67
N LYS A 5 0.71 -10.69 -14.49
CA LYS A 5 1.82 -11.65 -14.41
C LYS A 5 2.50 -11.55 -13.06
N GLN A 6 2.69 -10.34 -12.58
CA GLN A 6 3.32 -10.11 -11.28
C GLN A 6 2.45 -10.70 -10.16
N ARG A 7 1.14 -10.52 -10.24
CA ARG A 7 0.23 -11.09 -9.24
C ARG A 7 0.29 -12.61 -9.23
N ALA A 8 0.32 -13.23 -10.42
CA ALA A 8 0.43 -14.68 -10.51
C ALA A 8 1.75 -15.18 -9.92
N ALA A 9 2.84 -14.46 -10.17
CA ALA A 9 4.15 -14.82 -9.62
C ALA A 9 4.13 -14.70 -8.09
N GLU A 10 3.48 -13.66 -7.57
CA GLU A 10 3.36 -13.48 -6.12
C GLU A 10 2.61 -14.63 -5.47
N LEU A 11 1.50 -15.03 -6.09
CA LEU A 11 0.71 -16.14 -5.56
C LEU A 11 1.49 -17.45 -5.56
N ARG A 12 2.26 -17.69 -6.62
CA ARG A 12 3.11 -18.90 -6.67
C ARG A 12 4.22 -18.86 -5.63
N ALA A 13 4.82 -17.70 -5.44
CA ALA A 13 5.94 -17.55 -4.50
C ALA A 13 5.50 -17.81 -3.06
N THR A 14 4.23 -17.51 -2.72
CA THR A 14 3.72 -17.71 -1.36
C THR A 14 2.98 -19.01 -1.18
N LYS A 15 2.77 -19.78 -2.25
CA LYS A 15 2.05 -21.04 -2.18
C LYS A 15 2.81 -22.03 -1.27
N GLY A 16 2.12 -22.59 -0.31
CA GLY A 16 2.71 -23.53 0.63
C GLY A 16 3.39 -22.91 1.84
N VAL A 17 3.51 -21.58 1.84
CA VAL A 17 4.06 -20.84 2.99
C VAL A 17 2.87 -20.37 3.84
N LYS A 18 2.95 -20.61 5.15
CA LYS A 18 1.83 -20.32 6.06
C LYS A 18 2.26 -19.50 7.26
N GLY A 19 1.30 -18.79 7.84
CA GLY A 19 1.43 -18.09 9.09
C GLY A 19 2.50 -17.00 9.08
N ALA A 20 3.32 -17.01 10.12
CA ALA A 20 4.35 -15.99 10.30
C ALA A 20 5.38 -16.01 9.18
N ALA A 21 5.74 -17.20 8.69
CA ALA A 21 6.71 -17.32 7.59
C ALA A 21 6.18 -16.68 6.31
N LYS A 22 4.90 -16.85 6.04
CA LYS A 22 4.26 -16.22 4.87
C LYS A 22 4.29 -14.70 4.98
N LYS A 23 3.93 -14.17 6.16
CA LYS A 23 3.91 -12.72 6.39
C LYS A 23 5.30 -12.12 6.27
N GLU A 24 6.31 -12.82 6.79
CA GLU A 24 7.69 -12.37 6.68
C GLU A 24 8.14 -12.31 5.23
N LYS A 25 7.82 -13.34 4.45
CA LYS A 25 8.18 -13.40 3.04
C LYS A 25 7.46 -12.31 2.26
N GLU A 26 6.20 -12.05 2.56
CA GLU A 26 5.45 -10.98 1.92
C GLU A 26 6.03 -9.62 2.26
N ALA A 27 6.45 -9.42 3.50
CA ALA A 27 7.08 -8.16 3.92
C ALA A 27 8.39 -7.93 3.18
N GLU A 28 9.19 -8.98 2.99
CA GLU A 28 10.42 -8.91 2.22
C GLU A 28 10.14 -8.51 0.77
N ALA A 29 9.09 -9.09 0.19
CA ALA A 29 8.68 -8.76 -1.19
C ALA A 29 8.27 -7.30 -1.31
N CYS A 30 7.58 -6.77 -0.29
CA CYS A 30 7.19 -5.36 -0.25
C CYS A 30 8.42 -4.46 -0.27
N LEU A 31 9.42 -4.75 0.57
CA LEU A 31 10.66 -3.98 0.59
C LEU A 31 11.41 -4.09 -0.73
N ALA A 32 11.45 -5.28 -1.33
CA ALA A 32 12.10 -5.47 -2.62
C ALA A 32 11.41 -4.64 -3.70
N ALA A 33 10.08 -4.56 -3.67
CA ALA A 33 9.33 -3.76 -4.64
C ALA A 33 9.67 -2.28 -4.50
N ILE A 34 9.85 -1.79 -3.28
CA ILE A 34 10.24 -0.41 -3.02
C ILE A 34 11.67 -0.16 -3.55
N GLU A 35 12.58 -1.08 -3.24
CA GLU A 35 13.98 -0.95 -3.64
C GLU A 35 14.17 -0.98 -5.15
N ALA A 36 13.25 -1.62 -5.86
CA ALA A 36 13.30 -1.70 -7.32
C ALA A 36 12.87 -0.39 -7.99
N LEU A 37 12.26 0.53 -7.25
CA LEU A 37 11.85 1.82 -7.78
C LEU A 37 13.02 2.79 -7.76
N THR A 38 12.90 3.87 -8.56
CA THR A 38 13.93 4.90 -8.64
C THR A 38 13.27 6.28 -8.59
N GLY A 39 14.10 7.31 -8.31
CA GLY A 39 13.65 8.69 -8.36
C GLY A 39 12.49 9.00 -7.43
N LEU A 40 11.54 9.77 -7.94
CA LEU A 40 10.39 10.22 -7.15
C LEU A 40 9.52 9.04 -6.70
N ASP A 41 9.32 8.05 -7.54
CA ASP A 41 8.52 6.87 -7.18
C ASP A 41 9.11 6.18 -5.97
N ARG A 42 10.43 6.03 -5.93
CA ARG A 42 11.10 5.40 -4.80
C ARG A 42 10.97 6.25 -3.54
N GLN A 43 11.15 7.56 -3.66
CA GLN A 43 11.02 8.47 -2.53
C GLN A 43 9.61 8.37 -1.92
N ILE A 44 8.59 8.41 -2.78
CA ILE A 44 7.20 8.32 -2.33
C ILE A 44 6.96 6.99 -1.63
N ALA A 45 7.40 5.89 -2.24
CA ALA A 45 7.18 4.56 -1.69
C ALA A 45 7.89 4.38 -0.36
N GLU A 46 9.14 4.85 -0.24
CA GLU A 46 9.90 4.76 1.00
C GLU A 46 9.24 5.58 2.11
N ARG A 47 8.85 6.80 1.80
CA ARG A 47 8.21 7.67 2.81
C ARG A 47 6.84 7.16 3.21
N PHE A 48 6.07 6.66 2.25
CA PHE A 48 4.76 6.11 2.59
C PHE A 48 4.88 4.84 3.42
N HIS A 49 5.92 4.05 3.17
CA HIS A 49 6.19 2.86 3.99
C HIS A 49 6.42 3.25 5.45
N VAL A 50 7.18 4.32 5.69
CA VAL A 50 7.40 4.85 7.03
C VAL A 50 6.08 5.30 7.65
N VAL A 51 5.26 6.02 6.87
CA VAL A 51 3.96 6.50 7.34
C VAL A 51 3.08 5.33 7.81
N VAL A 52 2.96 4.29 6.99
CA VAL A 52 2.13 3.14 7.35
C VAL A 52 2.69 2.42 8.56
N THR A 53 4.01 2.22 8.60
CA THR A 53 4.65 1.53 9.72
C THR A 53 4.40 2.25 11.05
N GLU A 54 4.40 3.57 11.03
CA GLU A 54 4.21 4.37 12.24
C GLU A 54 2.74 4.57 12.61
N GLU A 55 1.88 4.81 11.60
CA GLU A 55 0.47 5.13 11.87
C GLU A 55 -0.42 3.88 11.96
N ALA A 56 -0.02 2.79 11.32
CA ALA A 56 -0.80 1.56 11.28
C ALA A 56 0.10 0.33 11.42
N PRO A 57 0.77 0.18 12.57
CA PRO A 57 1.76 -0.90 12.76
C PRO A 57 1.17 -2.30 12.72
N ASP A 58 -0.14 -2.43 12.84
CA ASP A 58 -0.81 -3.72 12.79
C ASP A 58 -1.12 -4.23 11.38
N LEU A 59 -0.86 -3.41 10.36
CA LEU A 59 -1.05 -3.86 8.98
C LEU A 59 0.12 -4.73 8.52
N ASP A 60 -0.20 -5.78 7.77
CA ASP A 60 0.80 -6.64 7.17
C ASP A 60 1.32 -6.01 5.89
N HIS A 61 2.62 -6.11 5.65
CA HIS A 61 3.24 -5.57 4.44
C HIS A 61 3.28 -6.65 3.39
N LYS A 62 2.92 -6.30 2.15
CA LYS A 62 2.93 -7.27 1.06
C LYS A 62 3.03 -6.54 -0.27
N THR A 63 2.94 -7.28 -1.37
CA THR A 63 2.79 -6.69 -2.70
C THR A 63 1.43 -7.06 -3.24
N TRP A 64 0.92 -6.22 -4.14
CA TRP A 64 -0.34 -6.42 -4.84
C TRP A 64 -0.14 -5.90 -6.25
N TYR A 65 -0.25 -6.77 -7.23
CA TYR A 65 0.09 -6.43 -8.62
C TYR A 65 1.50 -5.86 -8.75
N GLY A 66 2.41 -6.30 -7.87
CA GLY A 66 3.82 -5.91 -7.90
C GLY A 66 4.14 -4.59 -7.23
N PHE A 67 3.19 -3.92 -6.61
CA PHE A 67 3.47 -2.67 -5.90
C PHE A 67 3.29 -2.82 -4.38
N PRO A 68 3.95 -1.93 -3.60
CA PRO A 68 3.88 -2.00 -2.13
C PRO A 68 2.44 -1.84 -1.65
N SER A 69 2.04 -2.73 -0.74
CA SER A 69 0.66 -2.79 -0.26
C SER A 69 0.63 -3.17 1.21
N TYR A 70 -0.44 -2.79 1.89
CA TYR A 70 -0.56 -2.97 3.33
C TYR A 70 -1.95 -3.51 3.62
N ALA A 71 -2.02 -4.62 4.37
CA ALA A 71 -3.25 -5.42 4.44
C ALA A 71 -3.60 -5.83 5.87
N ARG A 72 -4.87 -6.10 6.08
CA ARG A 72 -5.36 -6.71 7.32
C ARG A 72 -6.13 -7.98 6.94
N ASP A 73 -5.70 -9.11 7.52
CA ASP A 73 -6.33 -10.41 7.27
C ASP A 73 -6.44 -10.72 5.78
N GLY A 74 -5.37 -10.40 5.04
CA GLY A 74 -5.29 -10.66 3.62
C GLY A 74 -5.97 -9.63 2.73
N LYS A 75 -6.68 -8.67 3.30
CA LYS A 75 -7.39 -7.64 2.53
C LYS A 75 -6.55 -6.37 2.48
N VAL A 76 -6.19 -5.94 1.28
CA VAL A 76 -5.37 -4.75 1.09
C VAL A 76 -6.16 -3.51 1.49
N ILE A 77 -5.60 -2.75 2.44
CA ILE A 77 -6.21 -1.51 2.93
C ILE A 77 -5.72 -0.32 2.12
N THR A 78 -4.40 -0.24 1.89
CA THR A 78 -3.81 0.89 1.16
C THR A 78 -2.59 0.42 0.38
N PHE A 79 -2.21 1.18 -0.66
CA PHE A 79 -1.12 0.79 -1.55
C PHE A 79 -0.53 2.00 -2.25
N VAL A 80 0.68 1.83 -2.78
CA VAL A 80 1.34 2.82 -3.62
C VAL A 80 1.41 2.26 -5.04
N GLN A 81 0.80 2.95 -5.99
CA GLN A 81 0.86 2.56 -7.40
C GLN A 81 1.85 3.46 -8.12
N PRO A 82 3.07 2.97 -8.39
CA PRO A 82 4.12 3.81 -9.00
C PRO A 82 3.78 4.18 -10.44
N ALA A 83 4.00 5.45 -10.78
CA ALA A 83 3.72 5.96 -12.13
C ALA A 83 4.57 5.24 -13.18
N SER A 84 5.86 5.06 -12.89
CA SER A 84 6.79 4.45 -13.84
C SER A 84 6.44 3.00 -14.16
N LYS A 85 5.88 2.28 -13.18
CA LYS A 85 5.54 0.87 -13.35
C LYS A 85 4.28 0.67 -14.18
N PHE A 86 3.34 1.60 -14.11
CA PHE A 86 2.03 1.48 -14.77
C PHE A 86 1.84 2.49 -15.89
N ASP A 87 2.89 3.26 -16.20
CA ASP A 87 2.88 4.24 -17.28
C ASP A 87 1.73 5.24 -17.11
N THR A 88 1.58 5.75 -15.90
CA THR A 88 0.57 6.76 -15.58
C THR A 88 1.24 8.11 -15.38
N ARG A 89 0.43 9.16 -15.42
CA ARG A 89 0.93 10.54 -15.32
C ARG A 89 1.50 10.85 -13.93
N TYR A 90 0.97 10.22 -12.91
CA TYR A 90 1.43 10.44 -11.53
C TYR A 90 1.33 9.14 -10.74
N THR A 91 2.09 9.09 -9.66
CA THR A 91 1.99 8.01 -8.68
C THR A 91 0.72 8.22 -7.86
N SER A 92 0.04 7.15 -7.53
CA SER A 92 -1.19 7.21 -6.75
C SER A 92 -1.02 6.47 -5.43
N ILE A 93 -1.64 7.02 -4.39
CA ILE A 93 -1.82 6.31 -3.14
C ILE A 93 -3.30 6.02 -3.05
N GLY A 94 -3.63 4.73 -3.02
CA GLY A 94 -5.01 4.28 -3.06
C GLY A 94 -5.42 3.55 -1.79
N PHE A 95 -6.73 3.52 -1.59
CA PHE A 95 -7.35 2.81 -0.47
C PHE A 95 -8.48 1.97 -1.02
N ASN A 96 -8.54 0.71 -0.59
CA ASN A 96 -9.58 -0.21 -1.05
C ASN A 96 -10.82 -0.13 -0.15
N GLU A 97 -11.83 -0.90 -0.50
CA GLU A 97 -13.13 -0.80 0.19
C GLU A 97 -13.09 -1.18 1.68
N ASP A 98 -12.06 -1.91 2.08
CA ASP A 98 -11.90 -2.29 3.48
C ASP A 98 -11.26 -1.19 4.32
N ALA A 99 -10.80 -0.10 3.71
CA ALA A 99 -10.28 1.06 4.42
C ALA A 99 -11.44 1.83 5.05
N ASN A 100 -11.26 2.22 6.30
CA ASN A 100 -12.31 2.91 7.04
C ASN A 100 -12.24 4.42 6.80
N LEU A 101 -12.53 4.84 5.55
CA LEU A 101 -12.51 6.26 5.16
C LEU A 101 -13.88 6.87 5.02
N ASP A 102 -14.91 6.13 5.34
CA ASP A 102 -16.30 6.56 5.18
C ASP A 102 -16.54 7.94 5.79
N ASP A 103 -17.17 8.81 5.02
CA ASP A 103 -17.44 10.19 5.43
C ASP A 103 -18.67 10.69 4.68
N GLY A 104 -19.83 10.47 5.27
CA GLY A 104 -21.11 10.84 4.65
C GLY A 104 -21.44 9.97 3.45
N ALA A 105 -21.96 10.60 2.41
CA ALA A 105 -22.42 9.90 1.20
C ALA A 105 -21.32 9.81 0.14
N LEU A 106 -20.20 10.49 0.34
CA LEU A 106 -19.14 10.57 -0.68
C LEU A 106 -17.79 10.84 -0.01
N TRP A 107 -16.76 10.06 -0.39
CA TRP A 107 -15.40 10.31 0.11
C TRP A 107 -14.40 9.83 -0.93
N ALA A 108 -13.17 10.41 -0.86
CA ALA A 108 -12.11 10.06 -1.79
C ALA A 108 -11.38 8.81 -1.34
N THR A 109 -10.94 7.98 -2.30
CA THR A 109 -10.22 6.76 -2.02
C THR A 109 -8.91 6.64 -2.80
N SER A 110 -8.61 7.60 -3.68
CA SER A 110 -7.37 7.59 -4.45
C SER A 110 -6.83 9.01 -4.52
N PHE A 111 -5.51 9.13 -4.35
CA PHE A 111 -4.85 10.43 -4.26
C PHE A 111 -3.64 10.44 -5.17
N ALA A 112 -3.57 11.45 -6.05
CA ALA A 112 -2.41 11.67 -6.90
C ALA A 112 -1.33 12.35 -6.08
N ILE A 113 -0.08 11.92 -6.24
CA ILE A 113 1.03 12.55 -5.55
C ILE A 113 2.17 12.78 -6.55
N VAL A 114 2.59 14.04 -6.67
CA VAL A 114 3.62 14.44 -7.61
C VAL A 114 4.85 15.03 -6.93
N GLU A 115 4.80 15.12 -5.60
CA GLU A 115 5.90 15.64 -4.80
C GLU A 115 5.66 15.23 -3.35
N TRP A 116 6.72 14.86 -2.63
CA TRP A 116 6.59 14.56 -1.21
C TRP A 116 6.90 15.82 -0.41
N THR A 117 5.88 16.37 0.23
CA THR A 117 6.00 17.58 1.03
C THR A 117 5.56 17.30 2.46
N PRO A 118 5.96 18.16 3.44
CA PRO A 118 5.47 18.00 4.81
C PRO A 118 3.94 18.02 4.90
N GLU A 119 3.28 18.84 4.08
CA GLU A 119 1.82 18.91 4.05
C GLU A 119 1.21 17.61 3.52
N ALA A 120 1.80 17.06 2.46
CA ALA A 120 1.34 15.79 1.91
C ALA A 120 1.51 14.66 2.93
N GLU A 121 2.66 14.63 3.60
CA GLU A 121 2.92 13.60 4.61
C GLU A 121 1.92 13.70 5.76
N LYS A 122 1.65 14.89 6.25
CA LYS A 122 0.70 15.11 7.34
C LYS A 122 -0.68 14.61 6.96
N LYS A 123 -1.12 14.93 5.73
CA LYS A 123 -2.41 14.49 5.23
C LYS A 123 -2.48 12.97 5.11
N LEU A 124 -1.42 12.36 4.58
CA LEU A 124 -1.37 10.92 4.41
C LEU A 124 -1.35 10.19 5.75
N ARG A 125 -0.63 10.72 6.74
CA ARG A 125 -0.62 10.13 8.07
C ARG A 125 -2.03 10.08 8.67
N ALA A 126 -2.78 11.15 8.54
CA ALA A 126 -4.15 11.21 9.03
C ALA A 126 -5.05 10.21 8.29
N LEU A 127 -4.88 10.13 6.95
CA LEU A 127 -5.67 9.19 6.15
C LEU A 127 -5.37 7.74 6.50
N VAL A 128 -4.09 7.40 6.65
CA VAL A 128 -3.69 6.03 7.01
C VAL A 128 -4.22 5.65 8.38
N ARG A 129 -4.11 6.56 9.35
CA ARG A 129 -4.62 6.30 10.70
C ARG A 129 -6.12 6.02 10.68
N LYS A 130 -6.87 6.84 9.95
CA LYS A 130 -8.32 6.66 9.82
C LYS A 130 -8.66 5.37 9.07
N ALA A 131 -7.96 5.14 7.95
CA ALA A 131 -8.23 3.98 7.09
C ALA A 131 -7.99 2.66 7.82
N ALA A 132 -6.96 2.61 8.66
CA ALA A 132 -6.56 1.41 9.36
C ALA A 132 -7.31 1.19 10.68
N ALA A 133 -8.13 2.15 11.10
CA ALA A 133 -8.90 2.00 12.32
C ALA A 133 -9.89 0.85 12.19
N VAL A 134 -9.99 0.05 13.26
CA VAL A 134 -10.93 -1.06 13.27
C VAL A 134 -12.34 -0.50 13.40
N ARG A 135 -13.24 -0.93 12.49
CA ARG A 135 -14.62 -0.51 12.56
C ARG A 135 -15.27 -1.13 13.80
N THR A 136 -15.92 -0.28 14.59
CA THR A 136 -16.79 -0.76 15.65
C THR A 136 -18.18 -0.83 15.06
N GLU A 137 -18.73 -2.04 15.00
CA GLU A 137 -20.10 -2.22 14.56
C GLU A 137 -21.02 -1.61 15.61
N GLY A 138 -21.69 -0.56 15.22
CA GLY A 138 -22.63 0.12 16.10
C GLY A 138 -23.93 -0.59 16.17
#